data_7021dcd93bfae4dc89ba65181a75b04a
#
_entry.id   7021dcd93bfae4dc89ba65181a75b04a
#
_cell.length_a   1.000
_cell.length_b   1.000
_cell.length_c   1.000
_cell.angle_alpha   90.00
_cell.angle_beta   90.00
_cell.angle_gamma   90.00
#
_symmetry.space_group_name_H-M   'P 1'
#
loop_
_entity.id
_entity.type
_entity.pdbx_description
1 polymer ?
#
loop_
_entity_poly.entity_id
_entity_poly.type
_entity_poly.pdbx_seq_one_letter_code
_entity_poly.pdbx_strand_id
1 'polypeptide(L)'
;MAKLRTNTRLWVYAFLLLLAIAMLLYLRRQAKTSQGAASLPFIERDYPEIRKEGTLRLLAGYGSGGEVQGGQLTGAIYELAKQLEKKSGLRVEVILENRWDEALRHLSTGTADLVAHPITHTSAVDTTRYMLFAEK
;
A
#
# COMPACT_ATOMS: atom_id res chain seq x y z
N MET A 1 -55.99 39.59 -8.69
CA MET A 1 -54.75 39.47 -7.86
C MET A 1 -54.59 38.02 -7.47
N ALA A 2 -53.85 37.24 -8.25
CA ALA A 2 -53.62 35.83 -8.01
C ALA A 2 -52.51 35.64 -6.99
N LYS A 3 -52.82 35.00 -5.89
CA LYS A 3 -51.96 34.65 -4.77
C LYS A 3 -50.90 33.68 -5.22
N LEU A 4 -49.67 34.14 -5.46
CA LEU A 4 -48.46 33.36 -5.52
C LEU A 4 -48.10 32.83 -4.12
N ARG A 5 -48.94 31.96 -3.59
CA ARG A 5 -48.71 31.28 -2.30
C ARG A 5 -48.36 29.79 -2.54
N THR A 6 -47.58 29.54 -3.56
CA THR A 6 -47.15 28.21 -3.88
C THR A 6 -45.62 28.25 -3.92
N ASN A 7 -45.02 27.33 -3.18
CA ASN A 7 -43.77 26.69 -3.47
C ASN A 7 -42.55 27.04 -2.61
N THR A 8 -42.66 27.74 -1.52
CA THR A 8 -41.54 27.78 -0.57
C THR A 8 -41.17 26.37 -0.13
N ARG A 9 -42.17 25.49 0.05
CA ARG A 9 -41.92 24.08 0.39
C ARG A 9 -41.30 23.29 -0.79
N LEU A 10 -41.74 23.55 -2.02
CA LEU A 10 -41.15 22.91 -3.19
C LEU A 10 -39.71 23.38 -3.43
N TRP A 11 -39.42 24.66 -3.22
CA TRP A 11 -38.07 25.19 -3.31
C TRP A 11 -37.14 24.61 -2.24
N VAL A 12 -37.65 24.41 -1.01
CA VAL A 12 -36.90 23.75 0.07
C VAL A 12 -36.58 22.29 -0.29
N TYR A 13 -37.57 21.55 -0.83
CA TYR A 13 -37.32 20.16 -1.28
C TYR A 13 -36.36 20.09 -2.46
N ALA A 14 -36.46 20.99 -3.43
CA ALA A 14 -35.53 21.08 -4.55
C ALA A 14 -34.10 21.38 -4.08
N PHE A 15 -33.94 22.27 -3.11
CA PHE A 15 -32.64 22.59 -2.53
C PHE A 15 -32.04 21.41 -1.76
N LEU A 16 -32.85 20.72 -0.94
CA LEU A 16 -32.42 19.52 -0.22
C LEU A 16 -32.02 18.40 -1.18
N LEU A 17 -32.75 18.22 -2.27
CA LEU A 17 -32.44 17.22 -3.31
C LEU A 17 -31.12 17.56 -4.00
N LEU A 18 -30.89 18.82 -4.36
CA LEU A 18 -29.62 19.29 -4.94
C LEU A 18 -28.44 19.07 -3.99
N LEU A 19 -28.64 19.35 -2.70
CA LEU A 19 -27.63 19.15 -1.67
C LEU A 19 -27.30 17.67 -1.47
N ALA A 20 -28.32 16.80 -1.49
CA ALA A 20 -28.14 15.35 -1.45
C ALA A 20 -27.38 14.81 -2.68
N ILE A 21 -27.70 15.30 -3.88
CA ILE A 21 -26.99 14.94 -5.11
C ILE A 21 -25.54 15.42 -5.06
N ALA A 22 -25.31 16.66 -4.62
CA ALA A 22 -23.96 17.23 -4.48
C ALA A 22 -23.12 16.42 -3.47
N MET A 23 -23.72 16.03 -2.35
CA MET A 23 -23.06 15.18 -1.34
C MET A 23 -22.76 13.79 -1.88
N LEU A 24 -23.67 13.20 -2.64
CA LEU A 24 -23.50 11.88 -3.27
C LEU A 24 -22.38 11.92 -4.32
N LEU A 25 -22.32 12.99 -5.11
CA LEU A 25 -21.23 13.20 -6.08
C LEU A 25 -19.89 13.45 -5.38
N TYR A 26 -19.90 14.18 -4.26
CA TYR A 26 -18.69 14.38 -3.45
C TYR A 26 -18.17 13.07 -2.86
N LEU A 27 -19.06 12.25 -2.27
CA LEU A 27 -18.72 10.93 -1.76
C LEU A 27 -18.23 9.99 -2.86
N ARG A 28 -18.85 10.03 -4.04
CA ARG A 28 -18.38 9.25 -5.21
C ARG A 28 -17.01 9.71 -5.70
N ARG A 29 -16.70 11.00 -5.63
CA ARG A 29 -15.35 11.50 -5.95
C ARG A 29 -14.32 11.02 -4.93
N GLN A 30 -14.63 11.05 -3.63
CA GLN A 30 -13.75 10.51 -2.60
C GLN A 30 -13.57 8.99 -2.73
N ALA A 31 -14.64 8.24 -2.99
CA ALA A 31 -14.56 6.79 -3.23
C ALA A 31 -13.69 6.45 -4.45
N LYS A 32 -13.75 7.26 -5.53
CA LYS A 32 -12.84 7.11 -6.68
C LYS A 32 -11.39 7.46 -6.35
N THR A 33 -11.14 8.37 -5.41
CA THR A 33 -9.77 8.69 -4.94
C THR A 33 -9.22 7.58 -4.05
N SER A 34 -10.09 6.85 -3.33
CA SER A 34 -9.70 5.67 -2.54
C SER A 34 -9.61 4.37 -3.39
N GLN A 35 -10.27 4.31 -4.54
CA GLN A 35 -10.16 3.24 -5.53
C GLN A 35 -9.20 3.57 -6.68
N GLY A 36 -8.63 4.76 -6.67
CA GLY A 36 -7.50 5.13 -7.49
C GLY A 36 -6.16 4.65 -6.89
N ALA A 37 -6.09 3.41 -6.42
CA ALA A 37 -4.96 2.60 -6.77
C ALA A 37 -5.01 2.53 -8.30
N ALA A 38 -4.62 3.64 -8.96
CA ALA A 38 -4.20 3.62 -10.34
C ALA A 38 -3.42 2.32 -10.46
N SER A 39 -3.74 1.51 -11.46
CA SER A 39 -2.95 0.36 -11.81
C SER A 39 -1.54 0.91 -12.06
N LEU A 40 -0.78 1.06 -10.98
CA LEU A 40 0.62 1.39 -11.05
C LEU A 40 1.19 0.32 -12.00
N PRO A 41 1.98 0.70 -12.97
CA PRO A 41 2.57 -0.27 -13.88
C PRO A 41 3.23 -1.32 -12.99
N PHE A 42 2.69 -2.55 -13.02
CA PHE A 42 3.28 -3.66 -12.32
C PHE A 42 4.60 -3.94 -13.03
N ILE A 43 5.69 -3.66 -12.35
CA ILE A 43 7.02 -3.97 -12.86
C ILE A 43 7.35 -5.37 -12.32
N GLU A 44 7.25 -6.34 -13.19
CA GLU A 44 7.71 -7.69 -12.92
C GLU A 44 9.24 -7.66 -12.88
N ARG A 45 9.77 -7.82 -11.67
CA ARG A 45 11.20 -7.88 -11.43
C ARG A 45 11.52 -9.20 -10.75
N ASP A 46 12.02 -10.12 -11.55
CA ASP A 46 12.32 -11.47 -11.13
C ASP A 46 13.76 -11.64 -10.62
N TYR A 47 14.03 -12.79 -10.04
CA TYR A 47 15.36 -13.12 -9.49
C TYR A 47 16.53 -12.94 -10.47
N PRO A 48 16.42 -13.25 -11.77
CA PRO A 48 17.49 -13.00 -12.72
C PRO A 48 17.90 -11.52 -12.82
N GLU A 49 16.92 -10.60 -12.81
CA GLU A 49 17.14 -9.16 -12.86
C GLU A 49 17.79 -8.67 -11.57
N ILE A 50 17.28 -9.13 -10.41
CA ILE A 50 17.82 -8.82 -9.08
C ILE A 50 19.28 -9.29 -9.00
N ARG A 51 19.56 -10.50 -9.48
CA ARG A 51 20.91 -11.05 -9.50
C ARG A 51 21.86 -10.27 -10.40
N LYS A 52 21.38 -9.82 -11.54
CA LYS A 52 22.17 -8.99 -12.48
C LYS A 52 22.51 -7.63 -11.88
N GLU A 53 21.60 -7.03 -11.13
CA GLU A 53 21.81 -5.77 -10.43
C GLU A 53 22.67 -5.94 -9.17
N GLY A 54 22.69 -7.14 -8.58
CA GLY A 54 23.48 -7.47 -7.40
C GLY A 54 22.91 -6.96 -6.08
N THR A 55 21.70 -6.38 -6.10
CA THR A 55 21.04 -5.78 -4.92
C THR A 55 19.64 -6.32 -4.75
N LEU A 56 19.34 -6.81 -3.54
CA LEU A 56 18.03 -7.27 -3.10
C LEU A 56 17.46 -6.23 -2.11
N ARG A 57 16.31 -5.68 -2.42
CA ARG A 57 15.65 -4.64 -1.61
C ARG A 57 14.62 -5.29 -0.70
N LEU A 58 14.92 -5.29 0.61
CA LEU A 58 14.07 -5.85 1.66
C LEU A 58 13.32 -4.73 2.36
N LEU A 59 12.00 -4.73 2.26
CA LEU A 59 11.15 -3.79 2.96
C LEU A 59 10.69 -4.38 4.29
N ALA A 60 10.80 -3.63 5.37
CA ALA A 60 10.41 -4.04 6.72
C ALA A 60 9.74 -2.92 7.50
N GLY A 61 8.86 -3.29 8.45
CA GLY A 61 8.25 -2.33 9.37
C GLY A 61 9.12 -2.06 10.59
N TYR A 62 9.03 -0.86 11.15
CA TYR A 62 9.73 -0.49 12.39
C TYR A 62 9.37 -1.40 13.59
N GLY A 63 8.18 -1.98 13.63
CA GLY A 63 7.74 -2.87 14.70
C GLY A 63 8.08 -4.35 14.49
N SER A 64 8.68 -4.72 13.36
CA SER A 64 8.95 -6.12 12.99
C SER A 64 10.33 -6.61 13.46
N GLY A 65 10.87 -6.04 14.55
CA GLY A 65 12.20 -6.37 15.04
C GLY A 65 13.33 -5.64 14.34
N GLY A 66 13.01 -4.56 13.61
CA GLY A 66 14.00 -3.62 13.11
C GLY A 66 14.07 -2.39 14.03
N GLU A 67 15.20 -2.19 14.66
CA GLU A 67 15.49 -1.01 15.47
C GLU A 67 16.64 -0.24 14.83
N VAL A 68 16.55 1.10 14.88
CA VAL A 68 17.64 1.97 14.44
C VAL A 68 18.27 2.59 15.67
N GLN A 69 19.46 2.12 16.04
CA GLN A 69 20.24 2.68 17.14
C GLN A 69 21.49 3.38 16.59
N GLY A 70 21.64 4.65 16.89
CA GLY A 70 22.81 5.42 16.44
C GLY A 70 22.97 5.49 14.92
N GLY A 71 21.87 5.41 14.16
CA GLY A 71 21.87 5.40 12.68
C GLY A 71 22.17 4.03 12.05
N GLN A 72 22.33 2.99 12.86
CA GLN A 72 22.53 1.62 12.38
C GLN A 72 21.25 0.79 12.61
N LEU A 73 20.90 -0.02 11.61
CA LEU A 73 19.82 -1.00 11.73
C LEU A 73 20.31 -2.15 12.62
N THR A 74 19.51 -2.52 13.61
CA THR A 74 19.77 -3.61 14.56
C THR A 74 18.52 -4.49 14.67
N GLY A 75 18.62 -5.62 15.38
CA GLY A 75 17.48 -6.50 15.65
C GLY A 75 17.27 -7.59 14.59
N ALA A 76 16.11 -8.24 14.64
CA ALA A 76 15.82 -9.43 13.83
C ALA A 76 15.87 -9.16 12.32
N ILE A 77 15.46 -7.98 11.88
CA ILE A 77 15.50 -7.60 10.45
C ILE A 77 16.93 -7.46 9.97
N TYR A 78 17.84 -6.94 10.80
CA TYR A 78 19.26 -6.88 10.47
C TYR A 78 19.85 -8.27 10.29
N GLU A 79 19.54 -9.20 11.21
CA GLU A 79 19.99 -10.58 11.14
C GLU A 79 19.42 -11.29 9.91
N LEU A 80 18.13 -11.06 9.59
CA LEU A 80 17.51 -11.58 8.38
C LEU A 80 18.22 -11.07 7.12
N ALA A 81 18.48 -9.76 7.04
CA ALA A 81 19.22 -9.17 5.93
C ALA A 81 20.60 -9.80 5.75
N LYS A 82 21.35 -9.99 6.84
CA LYS A 82 22.65 -10.65 6.83
C LYS A 82 22.60 -12.11 6.38
N GLN A 83 21.57 -12.85 6.81
CA GLN A 83 21.37 -14.22 6.35
C GLN A 83 21.03 -14.29 4.86
N LEU A 84 20.19 -13.36 4.37
CA LEU A 84 19.86 -13.23 2.97
C LEU A 84 21.09 -12.90 2.13
N GLU A 85 21.92 -11.95 2.57
CA GLU A 85 23.21 -11.63 1.92
C GLU A 85 24.09 -12.88 1.81
N LYS A 86 24.27 -13.58 2.93
CA LYS A 86 25.12 -14.80 2.97
C LYS A 86 24.60 -15.91 2.05
N LYS A 87 23.29 -16.09 1.97
CA LYS A 87 22.67 -17.18 1.17
C LYS A 87 22.57 -16.85 -0.31
N SER A 88 22.25 -15.61 -0.64
CA SER A 88 22.03 -15.19 -2.03
C SER A 88 23.31 -14.72 -2.73
N GLY A 89 24.28 -14.25 -1.96
CA GLY A 89 25.46 -13.56 -2.48
C GLY A 89 25.17 -12.16 -3.00
N LEU A 90 23.96 -11.63 -2.71
CA LEU A 90 23.52 -10.29 -3.09
C LEU A 90 23.70 -9.32 -1.94
N ARG A 91 23.88 -8.04 -2.23
CA ARG A 91 23.77 -6.99 -1.23
C ARG A 91 22.32 -6.81 -0.85
N VAL A 92 22.00 -6.79 0.44
CA VAL A 92 20.62 -6.54 0.92
C VAL A 92 20.50 -5.11 1.40
N GLU A 93 19.62 -4.36 0.77
CA GLU A 93 19.26 -3.00 1.16
C GLU A 93 17.91 -3.04 1.89
N VAL A 94 17.90 -2.56 3.16
CA VAL A 94 16.68 -2.54 3.97
C VAL A 94 16.00 -1.19 3.85
N ILE A 95 14.73 -1.22 3.43
CA ILE A 95 13.84 -0.07 3.34
C ILE A 95 12.82 -0.17 4.47
N LEU A 96 12.72 0.88 5.30
CA LEU A 96 11.78 0.89 6.42
C LEU A 96 10.48 1.60 6.01
N GLU A 97 9.36 0.86 6.05
CA GLU A 97 8.02 1.35 5.77
C GLU A 97 7.00 0.64 6.67
N ASN A 98 6.19 1.42 7.39
CA ASN A 98 5.19 0.88 8.32
C ASN A 98 3.82 0.68 7.69
N ARG A 99 3.55 1.35 6.58
CA ARG A 99 2.25 1.32 5.94
C ARG A 99 2.18 0.14 4.99
N TRP A 100 1.26 -0.76 5.27
CA TRP A 100 1.06 -1.96 4.47
C TRP A 100 0.69 -1.69 3.01
N ASP A 101 -0.18 -0.69 2.77
CA ASP A 101 -0.57 -0.25 1.44
C ASP A 101 0.63 0.26 0.63
N GLU A 102 1.53 1.02 1.25
CA GLU A 102 2.77 1.47 0.63
C GLU A 102 3.75 0.32 0.40
N ALA A 103 3.84 -0.63 1.32
CA ALA A 103 4.68 -1.81 1.15
C ALA A 103 4.28 -2.62 -0.11
N LEU A 104 2.98 -2.85 -0.31
CA LEU A 104 2.48 -3.50 -1.51
C LEU A 104 2.71 -2.67 -2.78
N ARG A 105 2.62 -1.34 -2.67
CA ARG A 105 2.94 -0.44 -3.77
C ARG A 105 4.42 -0.55 -4.16
N HIS A 106 5.33 -0.60 -3.20
CA HIS A 106 6.76 -0.77 -3.45
C HIS A 106 7.06 -2.10 -4.17
N LEU A 107 6.39 -3.19 -3.78
CA LEU A 107 6.50 -4.46 -4.51
C LEU A 107 5.99 -4.35 -5.95
N SER A 108 4.80 -3.76 -6.15
CA SER A 108 4.20 -3.65 -7.48
C SER A 108 4.95 -2.73 -8.42
N THR A 109 5.65 -1.73 -7.90
CA THR A 109 6.48 -0.80 -8.69
C THR A 109 7.94 -1.23 -8.85
N GLY A 110 8.32 -2.40 -8.31
CA GLY A 110 9.69 -2.90 -8.36
C GLY A 110 10.70 -2.07 -7.58
N THR A 111 10.22 -1.24 -6.64
CA THR A 111 11.09 -0.47 -5.72
C THR A 111 11.48 -1.27 -4.48
N ALA A 112 10.77 -2.36 -4.20
CA ALA A 112 11.16 -3.41 -3.25
C ALA A 112 10.98 -4.78 -3.91
N ASP A 113 11.78 -5.76 -3.49
CA ASP A 113 11.77 -7.13 -4.00
C ASP A 113 11.13 -8.09 -2.99
N LEU A 114 11.31 -7.83 -1.70
CA LEU A 114 10.77 -8.62 -0.60
C LEU A 114 10.14 -7.71 0.45
N VAL A 115 9.11 -8.21 1.13
CA VAL A 115 8.52 -7.56 2.31
C VAL A 115 8.59 -8.52 3.49
N ALA A 116 9.30 -8.10 4.55
CA ALA A 116 9.32 -8.76 5.84
C ALA A 116 8.37 -8.02 6.79
N HIS A 117 7.11 -8.39 6.75
CA HIS A 117 6.08 -7.85 7.62
C HIS A 117 5.23 -8.99 8.15
N PRO A 118 4.85 -9.00 9.45
CA PRO A 118 3.92 -9.99 9.96
C PRO A 118 2.56 -9.79 9.28
N ILE A 119 2.22 -10.73 8.41
CA ILE A 119 0.96 -10.72 7.67
C ILE A 119 0.02 -11.70 8.34
N THR A 120 -1.12 -11.20 8.84
CA THR A 120 -2.23 -12.09 9.15
C THR A 120 -2.85 -12.52 7.83
N HIS A 121 -3.03 -13.83 7.65
CA HIS A 121 -3.65 -14.41 6.46
C HIS A 121 -5.08 -13.86 6.30
N THR A 122 -5.21 -12.77 5.58
CA THR A 122 -6.50 -12.19 5.23
C THR A 122 -6.71 -12.32 3.72
N SER A 123 -7.97 -12.46 3.31
CA SER A 123 -8.37 -12.48 1.90
C SER A 123 -8.02 -11.19 1.13
N ALA A 124 -7.43 -10.21 1.79
CA ALA A 124 -7.03 -8.94 1.19
C ALA A 124 -5.69 -9.01 0.43
N VAL A 125 -4.89 -10.05 0.63
CA VAL A 125 -3.64 -10.23 -0.09
C VAL A 125 -3.89 -11.09 -1.33
N ASP A 126 -3.70 -10.49 -2.49
CA ASP A 126 -3.82 -11.20 -3.76
C ASP A 126 -2.64 -12.16 -3.94
N THR A 127 -2.85 -13.42 -3.54
CA THR A 127 -1.84 -14.49 -3.65
C THR A 127 -1.55 -14.91 -5.10
N THR A 128 -2.29 -14.40 -6.07
CA THR A 128 -2.00 -14.64 -7.49
C THR A 128 -0.85 -13.79 -8.00
N ARG A 129 -0.56 -12.68 -7.32
CA ARG A 129 0.52 -11.75 -7.68
C ARG A 129 1.74 -11.81 -6.77
N TYR A 130 1.59 -12.32 -5.55
CA TYR A 130 2.66 -12.36 -4.56
C TYR A 130 2.83 -13.77 -4.00
N MET A 131 4.08 -14.17 -3.81
CA MET A 131 4.40 -15.37 -3.05
C MET A 131 4.46 -15.05 -1.56
N LEU A 132 3.74 -15.84 -0.75
CA LEU A 132 3.79 -15.76 0.69
C LEU A 132 4.72 -16.86 1.22
N PHE A 133 5.66 -16.45 2.06
CA PHE A 133 6.53 -17.37 2.77
C PHE A 133 6.09 -17.41 4.24
N ALA A 134 5.81 -18.60 4.74
CA ALA A 134 5.52 -18.83 6.14
C ALA A 134 6.61 -19.71 6.76
N GLU A 135 6.99 -19.42 7.98
CA GLU A 135 7.82 -20.32 8.78
C GLU A 135 6.97 -21.53 9.18
N LYS A 136 7.53 -22.75 9.03
CA LYS A 136 6.89 -23.99 9.46
C LYS A 136 7.24 -24.28 10.91
#